data_849da484136b1c267ff4db300fbc3eae
#
_entry.id   849da484136b1c267ff4db300fbc3eae
#
_cell.length_a   1.000
_cell.length_b   1.000
_cell.length_c   1.000
_cell.angle_alpha   90.00
_cell.angle_beta   90.00
_cell.angle_gamma   90.00
#
_symmetry.space_group_name_H-M   'P 1'
#
loop_
_entity.id
_entity.type
_entity.pdbx_description
1 polymer ?
#
loop_
_entity_poly.entity_id
_entity_poly.type
_entity_poly.pdbx_seq_one_letter_code
_entity_poly.pdbx_strand_id
1 'polypeptide(L)'
;IESNLNTLARSPAGAAGMWQFMQTTGREFGLEVNPNIDERYHVEKATRAACQYLKDAYQRYGNWLCVAAAYNGGQGRISSELKKQLVDQAVDLWLVEETSRYMFRLLAAKAVISNPQRYGFLLKREHLYPVIPYTEINVTTSIDNLAQFAKSKGITYAQLKDANPWLRDSSLQNKSGRTYVLKIPTQAGMHYDPKK
;
A
#
# COMPACT_ATOMS: atom_id res chain seq x y z
N ILE A 1 -6.82 -3.94 -6.89
CA ILE A 1 -8.24 -3.53 -6.80
C ILE A 1 -8.34 -2.18 -6.10
N GLU A 2 -7.71 -2.01 -4.94
CA GLU A 2 -7.79 -0.80 -4.11
C GLU A 2 -7.36 0.48 -4.84
N SER A 3 -6.21 0.42 -5.51
CA SER A 3 -5.58 1.60 -6.11
C SER A 3 -5.11 1.38 -7.56
N ASN A 4 -5.39 0.21 -8.15
CA ASN A 4 -4.76 -0.24 -9.40
C ASN A 4 -3.22 -0.16 -9.35
N LEU A 5 -2.64 -0.51 -8.19
CA LEU A 5 -1.20 -0.43 -7.87
C LEU A 5 -0.63 1.01 -7.84
N ASN A 6 -1.47 2.04 -7.87
CA ASN A 6 -1.02 3.42 -7.72
C ASN A 6 -0.64 3.67 -6.25
N THR A 7 0.66 3.85 -6.02
CA THR A 7 1.23 4.08 -4.68
C THR A 7 0.86 5.44 -4.09
N LEU A 8 0.43 6.39 -4.93
CA LEU A 8 0.04 7.76 -4.54
C LEU A 8 -1.47 7.96 -4.48
N ALA A 9 -2.27 6.89 -4.69
CA ALA A 9 -3.72 6.98 -4.70
C ALA A 9 -4.26 7.54 -3.38
N ARG A 10 -5.28 8.42 -3.50
CA ARG A 10 -6.04 8.95 -2.37
C ARG A 10 -7.50 8.99 -2.72
N SER A 11 -8.34 8.40 -1.87
CA SER A 11 -9.78 8.43 -2.04
C SER A 11 -10.39 9.73 -1.47
N PRO A 12 -11.62 10.11 -1.89
CA PRO A 12 -12.35 11.22 -1.28
C PRO A 12 -12.60 11.04 0.22
N ALA A 13 -12.74 9.79 0.68
CA ALA A 13 -12.90 9.45 2.09
C ALA A 13 -11.59 9.52 2.91
N GLY A 14 -10.44 9.79 2.25
CA GLY A 14 -9.15 9.92 2.91
C GLY A 14 -8.36 8.61 3.05
N ALA A 15 -8.78 7.52 2.42
CA ALA A 15 -7.94 6.34 2.27
C ALA A 15 -6.73 6.67 1.39
N ALA A 16 -5.55 6.10 1.67
CA ALA A 16 -4.33 6.50 1.00
C ALA A 16 -3.37 5.33 0.70
N GLY A 17 -2.55 5.52 -0.34
CA GLY A 17 -1.51 4.61 -0.77
C GLY A 17 -2.03 3.40 -1.55
N MET A 18 -1.13 2.48 -1.88
CA MET A 18 -1.43 1.30 -2.67
C MET A 18 -2.52 0.41 -2.03
N TRP A 19 -2.54 0.34 -0.70
CA TRP A 19 -3.45 -0.49 0.10
C TRP A 19 -4.71 0.23 0.59
N GLN A 20 -4.86 1.53 0.27
CA GLN A 20 -6.01 2.35 0.63
C GLN A 20 -6.39 2.30 2.12
N PHE A 21 -5.38 2.33 3.00
CA PHE A 21 -5.65 2.44 4.43
C PHE A 21 -6.31 3.76 4.81
N MET A 22 -7.34 3.69 5.63
CA MET A 22 -7.80 4.86 6.39
C MET A 22 -6.73 5.23 7.43
N GLN A 23 -6.70 6.50 7.84
CA GLN A 23 -5.68 7.00 8.77
C GLN A 23 -5.68 6.25 10.11
N THR A 24 -6.86 6.00 10.68
CA THR A 24 -7.02 5.25 11.94
C THR A 24 -6.50 3.84 11.81
N THR A 25 -6.97 3.10 10.80
CA THR A 25 -6.55 1.72 10.55
C THR A 25 -5.05 1.62 10.26
N GLY A 26 -4.49 2.56 9.48
CA GLY A 26 -3.04 2.60 9.27
C GLY A 26 -2.25 2.70 10.56
N ARG A 27 -2.67 3.58 11.49
CA ARG A 27 -2.05 3.73 12.81
C ARG A 27 -2.21 2.49 13.70
N GLU A 28 -3.37 1.86 13.69
CA GLU A 28 -3.64 0.60 14.43
C GLU A 28 -2.67 -0.51 13.99
N PHE A 29 -2.28 -0.53 12.72
CA PHE A 29 -1.32 -1.49 12.16
C PHE A 29 0.12 -0.94 12.08
N GLY A 30 0.45 0.06 12.91
CA GLY A 30 1.81 0.53 13.15
C GLY A 30 2.36 1.51 12.13
N LEU A 31 1.54 2.03 11.21
CA LEU A 31 1.97 3.06 10.28
C LEU A 31 1.96 4.44 10.95
N GLU A 32 3.03 5.20 10.79
CA GLU A 32 3.06 6.60 11.20
C GLU A 32 2.29 7.45 10.19
N VAL A 33 1.29 8.19 10.69
CA VAL A 33 0.47 9.08 9.86
C VAL A 33 0.27 10.41 10.58
N ASN A 34 0.94 11.44 10.09
CA ASN A 34 0.85 12.81 10.56
C ASN A 34 1.08 13.77 9.37
N PRO A 35 1.03 15.11 9.54
CA PRO A 35 1.24 16.05 8.44
C PRO A 35 2.62 15.98 7.80
N ASN A 36 3.65 15.54 8.52
CA ASN A 36 5.04 15.45 8.03
C ASN A 36 5.34 14.09 7.39
N ILE A 37 4.76 13.01 7.95
CA ILE A 37 5.01 11.61 7.55
C ILE A 37 3.68 10.90 7.37
N ASP A 38 3.53 10.19 6.23
CA ASP A 38 2.39 9.31 6.00
C ASP A 38 2.87 7.98 5.39
N GLU A 39 3.10 7.00 6.26
CA GLU A 39 3.63 5.69 5.87
C GLU A 39 2.62 4.81 5.11
N ARG A 40 1.38 5.26 4.91
CA ARG A 40 0.44 4.61 3.99
C ARG A 40 0.94 4.68 2.54
N TYR A 41 1.79 5.66 2.22
CA TYR A 41 2.49 5.80 0.94
C TYR A 41 3.83 5.04 0.89
N HIS A 42 4.28 4.45 2.00
CA HIS A 42 5.49 3.63 2.04
C HIS A 42 5.14 2.18 1.68
N VAL A 43 5.43 1.79 0.45
CA VAL A 43 4.96 0.51 -0.13
C VAL A 43 5.24 -0.68 0.78
N GLU A 44 6.49 -0.83 1.23
CA GLU A 44 6.89 -2.00 2.03
C GLU A 44 6.26 -2.00 3.43
N LYS A 45 6.18 -0.85 4.09
CA LYS A 45 5.54 -0.75 5.42
C LYS A 45 4.04 -0.95 5.32
N ALA A 46 3.39 -0.29 4.35
CA ALA A 46 1.95 -0.45 4.11
C ALA A 46 1.60 -1.90 3.72
N THR A 47 2.46 -2.58 2.94
CA THR A 47 2.26 -4.00 2.60
C THR A 47 2.37 -4.89 3.83
N ARG A 48 3.36 -4.67 4.71
CA ARG A 48 3.45 -5.43 5.97
C ARG A 48 2.22 -5.22 6.85
N ALA A 49 1.76 -3.97 6.99
CA ALA A 49 0.54 -3.64 7.73
C ALA A 49 -0.70 -4.32 7.12
N ALA A 50 -0.84 -4.33 5.80
CA ALA A 50 -1.93 -4.99 5.11
C ALA A 50 -1.89 -6.51 5.31
N CYS A 51 -0.72 -7.13 5.22
CA CYS A 51 -0.56 -8.56 5.49
C CYS A 51 -0.95 -8.91 6.94
N GLN A 52 -0.61 -8.07 7.91
CA GLN A 52 -1.01 -8.28 9.31
C GLN A 52 -2.53 -8.14 9.45
N TYR A 53 -3.13 -7.08 8.91
CA TYR A 53 -4.58 -6.91 8.90
C TYR A 53 -5.30 -8.14 8.32
N LEU A 54 -4.84 -8.64 7.17
CA LEU A 54 -5.44 -9.80 6.50
C LEU A 54 -5.30 -11.08 7.33
N LYS A 55 -4.16 -11.28 8.01
CA LYS A 55 -3.95 -12.41 8.91
C LYS A 55 -4.88 -12.36 10.12
N ASP A 56 -4.99 -11.20 10.77
CA ASP A 56 -5.85 -11.01 11.94
C ASP A 56 -7.32 -11.20 11.57
N ALA A 57 -7.73 -10.68 10.41
CA ALA A 57 -9.07 -10.90 9.88
C ALA A 57 -9.32 -12.38 9.55
N TYR A 58 -8.33 -13.11 9.02
CA TYR A 58 -8.46 -14.53 8.76
C TYR A 58 -8.59 -15.36 10.05
N GLN A 59 -7.85 -15.01 11.10
CA GLN A 59 -8.03 -15.65 12.40
C GLN A 59 -9.46 -15.47 12.95
N ARG A 60 -10.08 -14.32 12.66
CA ARG A 60 -11.45 -14.02 13.09
C ARG A 60 -12.51 -14.78 12.28
N TYR A 61 -12.35 -14.84 10.95
CA TYR A 61 -13.40 -15.32 10.05
C TYR A 61 -13.17 -16.74 9.54
N GLY A 62 -11.93 -17.25 9.55
CA GLY A 62 -11.57 -18.56 8.99
C GLY A 62 -11.77 -18.69 7.47
N ASN A 63 -12.16 -17.62 6.79
CA ASN A 63 -12.57 -17.62 5.40
C ASN A 63 -12.08 -16.37 4.66
N TRP A 64 -11.39 -16.56 3.52
CA TRP A 64 -10.79 -15.46 2.75
C TRP A 64 -11.81 -14.55 2.08
N LEU A 65 -13.02 -15.01 1.74
CA LEU A 65 -14.05 -14.15 1.15
C LEU A 65 -14.65 -13.23 2.21
N CYS A 66 -14.82 -13.73 3.45
CA CYS A 66 -15.18 -12.87 4.58
C CYS A 66 -14.08 -11.82 4.87
N VAL A 67 -12.80 -12.23 4.79
CA VAL A 67 -11.67 -11.29 4.92
C VAL A 67 -11.70 -10.21 3.84
N ALA A 68 -11.93 -10.59 2.58
CA ALA A 68 -12.03 -9.65 1.47
C ALA A 68 -13.19 -8.68 1.65
N ALA A 69 -14.37 -9.18 2.01
CA ALA A 69 -15.53 -8.33 2.30
C ALA A 69 -15.25 -7.38 3.47
N ALA A 70 -14.58 -7.86 4.54
CA ALA A 70 -14.22 -7.07 5.70
C ALA A 70 -13.14 -6.02 5.41
N TYR A 71 -12.21 -6.30 4.51
CA TYR A 71 -11.21 -5.32 4.07
C TYR A 71 -11.87 -4.13 3.39
N ASN A 72 -12.82 -4.38 2.49
CA ASN A 72 -13.55 -3.33 1.77
C ASN A 72 -14.65 -2.67 2.63
N GLY A 73 -15.49 -3.48 3.28
CA GLY A 73 -16.69 -3.01 3.99
C GLY A 73 -16.50 -2.72 5.48
N GLY A 74 -15.32 -3.04 6.04
CA GLY A 74 -15.02 -2.92 7.47
C GLY A 74 -15.40 -4.16 8.28
N GLN A 75 -14.49 -4.62 9.16
CA GLN A 75 -14.67 -5.84 9.97
C GLN A 75 -15.93 -5.79 10.85
N GLY A 76 -16.18 -4.66 11.51
CA GLY A 76 -17.36 -4.50 12.38
C GLY A 76 -18.66 -4.68 11.62
N ARG A 77 -18.78 -4.07 10.44
CA ARG A 77 -19.95 -4.18 9.58
C ARG A 77 -20.17 -5.62 9.11
N ILE A 78 -19.14 -6.27 8.56
CA ILE A 78 -19.29 -7.64 8.06
C ILE A 78 -19.62 -8.61 9.19
N SER A 79 -18.99 -8.51 10.36
CA SER A 79 -19.35 -9.32 11.53
C SER A 79 -20.80 -9.12 11.98
N SER A 80 -21.31 -7.88 11.90
CA SER A 80 -22.70 -7.57 12.22
C SER A 80 -23.68 -8.17 11.21
N GLU A 81 -23.35 -8.04 9.90
CA GLU A 81 -24.21 -8.56 8.83
C GLU A 81 -24.26 -10.11 8.82
N LEU A 82 -23.14 -10.80 9.06
CA LEU A 82 -23.11 -12.26 9.22
C LEU A 82 -24.09 -12.72 10.31
N LYS A 83 -24.05 -12.07 11.49
CA LYS A 83 -24.96 -12.38 12.59
C LYS A 83 -26.42 -12.06 12.28
N LYS A 84 -26.67 -10.88 11.71
CA LYS A 84 -28.02 -10.38 11.41
C LYS A 84 -28.71 -11.22 10.34
N GLN A 85 -27.97 -11.67 9.34
CA GLN A 85 -28.49 -12.46 8.22
C GLN A 85 -28.41 -13.97 8.46
N LEU A 86 -27.89 -14.39 9.62
CA LEU A 86 -27.79 -15.80 10.04
C LEU A 86 -27.02 -16.68 9.05
N VAL A 87 -25.91 -16.16 8.51
CA VAL A 87 -25.02 -16.88 7.58
C VAL A 87 -23.58 -16.77 8.02
N ASP A 88 -22.73 -17.72 7.59
CA ASP A 88 -21.33 -17.83 7.97
C ASP A 88 -20.38 -17.43 6.83
N GLN A 89 -20.91 -17.26 5.62
CA GLN A 89 -20.12 -16.97 4.41
C GLN A 89 -20.49 -15.60 3.84
N ALA A 90 -19.48 -14.82 3.47
CA ALA A 90 -19.71 -13.48 2.91
C ALA A 90 -20.42 -13.51 1.54
N VAL A 91 -20.33 -14.62 0.81
CA VAL A 91 -21.03 -14.79 -0.47
C VAL A 91 -22.55 -14.92 -0.32
N ASP A 92 -23.02 -15.32 0.86
CA ASP A 92 -24.42 -15.48 1.18
C ASP A 92 -25.05 -14.20 1.75
N LEU A 93 -24.22 -13.15 1.96
CA LEU A 93 -24.68 -11.87 2.51
C LEU A 93 -25.32 -11.00 1.44
N TRP A 94 -26.44 -10.39 1.81
CA TRP A 94 -26.97 -9.23 1.10
C TRP A 94 -26.17 -7.99 1.49
N LEU A 95 -25.22 -7.61 0.64
CA LEU A 95 -24.31 -6.48 0.85
C LEU A 95 -24.60 -5.35 -0.15
N VAL A 96 -24.05 -4.17 0.12
CA VAL A 96 -23.99 -3.10 -0.90
C VAL A 96 -23.19 -3.57 -2.10
N GLU A 97 -23.59 -3.11 -3.28
CA GLU A 97 -23.02 -3.55 -4.55
C GLU A 97 -21.47 -3.46 -4.57
N GLU A 98 -20.90 -2.39 -4.04
CA GLU A 98 -19.46 -2.18 -3.99
C GLU A 98 -18.75 -3.34 -3.29
N THR A 99 -19.17 -3.72 -2.07
CA THR A 99 -18.54 -4.78 -1.29
C THR A 99 -18.80 -6.17 -1.89
N SER A 100 -20.00 -6.39 -2.42
CA SER A 100 -20.34 -7.64 -3.11
C SER A 100 -19.45 -7.83 -4.35
N ARG A 101 -19.34 -6.82 -5.21
CA ARG A 101 -18.48 -6.85 -6.41
C ARG A 101 -16.99 -6.96 -6.08
N TYR A 102 -16.56 -6.40 -4.96
CA TYR A 102 -15.16 -6.43 -4.55
C TYR A 102 -14.63 -7.87 -4.43
N MET A 103 -15.37 -8.76 -3.78
CA MET A 103 -15.00 -10.17 -3.63
C MET A 103 -14.81 -10.86 -4.98
N PHE A 104 -15.77 -10.69 -5.91
CA PHE A 104 -15.68 -11.30 -7.23
C PHE A 104 -14.58 -10.69 -8.10
N ARG A 105 -14.35 -9.38 -8.01
CA ARG A 105 -13.21 -8.72 -8.68
C ARG A 105 -11.87 -9.24 -8.18
N LEU A 106 -11.76 -9.51 -6.88
CA LEU A 106 -10.55 -10.09 -6.28
C LEU A 106 -10.32 -11.52 -6.78
N LEU A 107 -11.37 -12.34 -6.83
CA LEU A 107 -11.30 -13.70 -7.39
C LEU A 107 -10.92 -13.70 -8.87
N ALA A 108 -11.52 -12.82 -9.66
CA ALA A 108 -11.20 -12.66 -11.07
C ALA A 108 -9.73 -12.25 -11.28
N ALA A 109 -9.26 -11.24 -10.54
CA ALA A 109 -7.86 -10.81 -10.58
C ALA A 109 -6.90 -11.96 -10.19
N LYS A 110 -7.22 -12.68 -9.10
CA LYS A 110 -6.46 -13.87 -8.69
C LYS A 110 -6.39 -14.92 -9.79
N ALA A 111 -7.51 -15.24 -10.43
CA ALA A 111 -7.57 -16.23 -11.49
C ALA A 111 -6.66 -15.85 -12.67
N VAL A 112 -6.74 -14.59 -13.12
CA VAL A 112 -5.90 -14.08 -14.23
C VAL A 112 -4.42 -14.06 -13.85
N ILE A 113 -4.07 -13.53 -12.67
CA ILE A 113 -2.67 -13.40 -12.22
C ILE A 113 -2.04 -14.78 -11.97
N SER A 114 -2.80 -15.74 -11.42
CA SER A 114 -2.31 -17.08 -11.12
C SER A 114 -2.07 -17.93 -12.39
N ASN A 115 -2.78 -17.63 -13.46
CA ASN A 115 -2.63 -18.37 -14.73
C ASN A 115 -2.87 -17.44 -15.94
N PRO A 116 -1.95 -16.48 -16.19
CA PRO A 116 -2.13 -15.46 -17.21
C PRO A 116 -2.27 -16.04 -18.61
N GLN A 117 -1.58 -17.13 -18.92
CA GLN A 117 -1.64 -17.78 -20.26
C GLN A 117 -3.03 -18.25 -20.61
N ARG A 118 -3.80 -18.78 -19.64
CA ARG A 118 -5.19 -19.21 -19.83
C ARG A 118 -6.09 -18.06 -20.30
N TYR A 119 -5.72 -16.84 -19.98
CA TYR A 119 -6.46 -15.62 -20.32
C TYR A 119 -5.82 -14.83 -21.47
N GLY A 120 -4.92 -15.47 -22.24
CA GLY A 120 -4.30 -14.87 -23.42
C GLY A 120 -3.09 -13.97 -23.15
N PHE A 121 -2.59 -13.90 -21.91
CA PHE A 121 -1.41 -13.10 -21.56
C PHE A 121 -0.13 -13.96 -21.64
N LEU A 122 0.63 -13.79 -22.70
CA LEU A 122 1.93 -14.45 -22.90
C LEU A 122 3.05 -13.54 -22.37
N LEU A 123 3.27 -13.58 -21.05
CA LEU A 123 4.28 -12.76 -20.39
C LEU A 123 5.67 -13.37 -20.56
N LYS A 124 6.62 -12.55 -21.04
CA LYS A 124 8.04 -12.85 -21.08
C LYS A 124 8.78 -12.00 -20.05
N ARG A 125 10.02 -12.41 -19.73
CA ARG A 125 10.86 -11.67 -18.77
C ARG A 125 11.08 -10.21 -19.19
N GLU A 126 11.23 -9.96 -20.47
CA GLU A 126 11.41 -8.63 -21.08
C GLU A 126 10.18 -7.72 -20.94
N HIS A 127 9.01 -8.28 -20.60
CA HIS A 127 7.79 -7.50 -20.34
C HIS A 127 7.67 -7.06 -18.88
N LEU A 128 8.57 -7.49 -18.01
CA LEU A 128 8.53 -7.15 -16.58
C LEU A 128 9.33 -5.87 -16.33
N TYR A 129 8.81 -5.02 -15.46
CA TYR A 129 9.53 -3.84 -15.01
C TYR A 129 10.74 -4.25 -14.16
N PRO A 130 11.95 -3.79 -14.45
CA PRO A 130 13.10 -4.01 -13.59
C PRO A 130 12.96 -3.23 -12.27
N VAL A 131 13.65 -3.70 -11.26
CA VAL A 131 13.75 -2.99 -9.98
C VAL A 131 14.58 -1.73 -10.18
N ILE A 132 14.05 -0.57 -9.77
CA ILE A 132 14.81 0.68 -9.77
C ILE A 132 15.87 0.61 -8.68
N PRO A 133 17.18 0.66 -9.02
CA PRO A 133 18.24 0.59 -8.03
C PRO A 133 18.31 1.88 -7.19
N TYR A 134 18.44 1.69 -5.88
CA TYR A 134 18.64 2.77 -4.90
C TYR A 134 19.61 2.32 -3.79
N THR A 135 20.15 3.26 -3.06
CA THR A 135 20.84 3.04 -1.79
C THR A 135 19.93 3.44 -0.64
N GLU A 136 20.11 2.81 0.53
CA GLU A 136 19.36 3.16 1.73
C GLU A 136 20.23 3.95 2.70
N ILE A 137 19.68 5.01 3.27
CA ILE A 137 20.32 5.83 4.29
C ILE A 137 19.46 5.83 5.55
N ASN A 138 20.06 5.45 6.67
CA ASN A 138 19.44 5.55 7.98
C ASN A 138 19.53 6.99 8.50
N VAL A 139 18.39 7.56 8.85
CA VAL A 139 18.25 8.91 9.41
C VAL A 139 17.62 8.82 10.79
N THR A 140 18.36 9.26 11.81
CA THR A 140 17.92 9.25 13.22
C THR A 140 17.65 10.64 13.78
N THR A 141 17.96 11.69 13.02
CA THR A 141 17.76 13.09 13.39
C THR A 141 16.76 13.76 12.45
N SER A 142 16.28 14.95 12.85
CA SER A 142 15.47 15.77 11.94
C SER A 142 16.30 16.29 10.76
N ILE A 143 15.66 16.51 9.64
CA ILE A 143 16.22 17.18 8.46
C ILE A 143 15.35 18.42 8.20
N ASP A 144 15.88 19.60 8.45
CA ASP A 144 15.13 20.86 8.34
C ASP A 144 14.78 21.21 6.89
N ASN A 145 15.64 20.80 5.93
CA ASN A 145 15.46 21.08 4.51
C ASN A 145 15.80 19.88 3.65
N LEU A 146 14.77 19.18 3.18
CA LEU A 146 14.91 18.00 2.31
C LEU A 146 15.50 18.32 0.93
N ALA A 147 15.36 19.55 0.43
CA ALA A 147 15.98 19.93 -0.85
C ALA A 147 17.52 20.08 -0.71
N GLN A 148 17.99 20.68 0.38
CA GLN A 148 19.43 20.72 0.68
C GLN A 148 20.00 19.33 0.94
N PHE A 149 19.25 18.50 1.68
CA PHE A 149 19.62 17.10 1.91
C PHE A 149 19.73 16.33 0.58
N ALA A 150 18.74 16.43 -0.31
CA ALA A 150 18.77 15.77 -1.62
C ALA A 150 20.01 16.21 -2.43
N LYS A 151 20.27 17.52 -2.50
CA LYS A 151 21.43 18.09 -3.18
C LYS A 151 22.75 17.53 -2.60
N SER A 152 22.86 17.38 -1.26
CA SER A 152 24.05 16.79 -0.61
C SER A 152 24.26 15.32 -0.97
N LYS A 153 23.21 14.63 -1.46
CA LYS A 153 23.26 13.24 -1.93
C LYS A 153 23.39 13.12 -3.45
N GLY A 154 23.56 14.23 -4.16
CA GLY A 154 23.73 14.25 -5.62
C GLY A 154 22.43 14.00 -6.41
N ILE A 155 21.26 14.17 -5.77
CA ILE A 155 19.95 14.02 -6.41
C ILE A 155 19.11 15.28 -6.26
N THR A 156 18.03 15.38 -7.03
CA THR A 156 17.05 16.47 -6.90
C THR A 156 16.05 16.20 -5.78
N TYR A 157 15.39 17.27 -5.30
CA TYR A 157 14.29 17.15 -4.35
C TYR A 157 13.15 16.28 -4.88
N ALA A 158 12.82 16.42 -6.17
CA ALA A 158 11.79 15.59 -6.81
C ALA A 158 12.15 14.11 -6.76
N GLN A 159 13.38 13.74 -7.14
CA GLN A 159 13.86 12.35 -7.07
C GLN A 159 13.83 11.78 -5.65
N LEU A 160 14.18 12.61 -4.64
CA LEU A 160 14.05 12.19 -3.23
C LEU A 160 12.60 11.91 -2.85
N LYS A 161 11.67 12.78 -3.25
CA LYS A 161 10.23 12.65 -2.94
C LYS A 161 9.60 11.48 -3.68
N ASP A 162 9.98 11.25 -4.93
CA ASP A 162 9.49 10.11 -5.73
C ASP A 162 9.94 8.76 -5.14
N ALA A 163 11.19 8.70 -4.67
CA ALA A 163 11.71 7.50 -4.02
C ALA A 163 11.15 7.30 -2.59
N ASN A 164 10.69 8.39 -1.93
CA ASN A 164 10.18 8.39 -0.57
C ASN A 164 8.83 9.15 -0.46
N PRO A 165 7.76 8.66 -1.10
CA PRO A 165 6.49 9.39 -1.18
C PRO A 165 5.79 9.54 0.18
N TRP A 166 6.23 8.81 1.19
CA TRP A 166 5.77 8.90 2.58
C TRP A 166 6.26 10.17 3.32
N LEU A 167 7.29 10.86 2.80
CA LEU A 167 7.69 12.19 3.25
C LEU A 167 6.68 13.22 2.72
N ARG A 168 5.84 13.82 3.56
CA ARG A 168 4.73 14.67 3.10
C ARG A 168 5.04 16.17 3.15
N ASP A 169 6.11 16.56 3.83
CA ASP A 169 6.54 17.95 4.00
C ASP A 169 7.88 18.21 3.31
N SER A 170 8.38 19.44 3.36
CA SER A 170 9.71 19.88 2.91
C SER A 170 10.82 19.60 3.93
N SER A 171 10.48 19.11 5.10
CA SER A 171 11.36 18.69 6.19
C SER A 171 11.03 17.28 6.66
N LEU A 172 11.93 16.66 7.42
CA LEU A 172 11.68 15.44 8.20
C LEU A 172 11.80 15.79 9.68
N GLN A 173 10.67 15.77 10.39
CA GLN A 173 10.64 16.00 11.84
C GLN A 173 10.81 14.68 12.58
N ASN A 174 11.90 14.51 13.32
CA ASN A 174 12.18 13.31 14.10
C ASN A 174 12.38 13.62 15.59
N LYS A 175 11.30 13.98 16.27
CA LYS A 175 11.32 14.27 17.72
C LYS A 175 11.44 13.01 18.58
N SER A 176 11.11 11.84 18.04
CA SER A 176 11.10 10.57 18.77
C SER A 176 12.42 9.79 18.65
N GLY A 177 13.38 10.27 17.87
CA GLY A 177 14.66 9.57 17.63
C GLY A 177 14.51 8.23 16.89
N ARG A 178 13.42 8.04 16.15
CA ARG A 178 13.22 6.84 15.33
C ARG A 178 14.23 6.79 14.20
N THR A 179 14.53 5.59 13.73
CA THR A 179 15.31 5.41 12.50
C THR A 179 14.36 5.39 11.31
N TYR A 180 14.53 6.36 10.42
CA TYR A 180 13.88 6.36 9.10
C TYR A 180 14.86 5.89 8.05
N VAL A 181 14.43 5.00 7.17
CA VAL A 181 15.22 4.53 6.02
C VAL A 181 14.79 5.31 4.80
N LEU A 182 15.68 6.17 4.29
CA LEU A 182 15.44 6.93 3.06
C LEU A 182 16.08 6.22 1.88
N LYS A 183 15.32 6.06 0.81
CA LYS A 183 15.80 5.54 -0.48
C LYS A 183 16.37 6.68 -1.30
N ILE A 184 17.63 6.52 -1.73
CA ILE A 184 18.34 7.47 -2.59
C ILE A 184 18.55 6.79 -3.94
N PRO A 185 17.89 7.21 -5.03
CA PRO A 185 18.10 6.65 -6.35
C PRO A 185 19.56 6.72 -6.78
N THR A 186 20.08 5.63 -7.34
CA THR A 186 21.41 5.62 -7.96
C THR A 186 21.33 6.27 -9.34
N GLN A 187 22.49 6.57 -9.96
CA GLN A 187 22.51 7.07 -11.34
C GLN A 187 21.77 6.14 -12.30
N ALA A 188 21.94 4.83 -12.17
CA ALA A 188 21.20 3.85 -12.96
C ALA A 188 19.68 3.89 -12.71
N GLY A 189 19.27 4.15 -11.46
CA GLY A 189 17.85 4.32 -11.10
C GLY A 189 17.24 5.62 -11.61
N MET A 190 18.02 6.68 -11.74
CA MET A 190 17.56 7.97 -12.27
C MET A 190 17.33 7.95 -13.78
N HIS A 191 18.00 7.07 -14.50
CA HIS A 191 17.89 6.89 -15.95
C HIS A 191 17.16 5.61 -16.33
N TYR A 192 16.22 5.17 -15.49
CA TYR A 192 15.41 4.00 -15.77
C TYR A 192 14.66 4.15 -17.09
N ASP A 193 14.96 3.26 -18.04
CA ASP A 193 14.25 3.13 -19.30
C ASP A 193 13.41 1.85 -19.28
N PRO A 194 12.07 1.97 -19.25
CA PRO A 194 11.19 0.79 -19.18
C PRO A 194 11.24 -0.10 -20.45
N LYS A 195 11.95 0.38 -21.52
CA LYS A 195 12.10 -0.35 -22.79
C LYS A 195 13.44 -1.10 -22.91
N LYS A 196 14.29 -0.98 -21.92
CA LYS A 196 15.54 -1.72 -21.77
C LYS A 196 15.42 -2.75 -20.63
#